data_cc16dde2fecfe4f5a2c2173db692f483
#
_entry.id   cc16dde2fecfe4f5a2c2173db692f483
#
_cell.length_a   1.000
_cell.length_b   1.000
_cell.length_c   1.000
_cell.angle_alpha   90.00
_cell.angle_beta   90.00
_cell.angle_gamma   90.00
#
_symmetry.space_group_name_H-M   'P 1'
#
loop_
_entity.id
_entity.type
_entity.pdbx_description
1 polymer ?
#
loop_
_entity_poly.entity_id
_entity_poly.type
_entity_poly.pdbx_seq_one_letter_code
_entity_poly.pdbx_strand_id
1 'polypeptide(L)'
;MKANKFLHAVGSAIAIVGLMLVLLKAGQVTYERMRDWCEEKIERVSLPEFGAKVTPVLPKPKPPPLPPGYSIFALCYHDFRERPNRWSISPKRLEAHIQTLKALGFSFLTMSKAVDLLTGRWNGHLPEKAVVITVDDGFRSAYMVLFPLLKRYNAKATLFVYTEWIGKTSAALTWEQLREMAQSGLVEIASHTVTHTYPRRLKRSLSDEQFKRRVEWELVQSKRELEQKLGVKVEGLAYPGGHVDETLKALARKAGYRWAAAINPKPITVGVDFYALPRYGVSLKTMVATLKVWVTKQPIQLVSHSGKVKEARKASSNAKLAHNRKSNRTKRPTR
;
A
#
# COMPACT_ATOMS: atom_id res chain seq x y z
N MET A 1 28.88 39.32 8.32
CA MET A 1 28.80 39.65 9.75
C MET A 1 27.53 39.13 10.45
N LYS A 2 26.33 39.21 9.84
CA LYS A 2 25.07 38.75 10.49
C LYS A 2 24.96 37.24 10.68
N ALA A 3 25.44 36.42 9.72
CA ALA A 3 25.39 34.96 9.78
C ALA A 3 26.27 34.37 10.91
N ASN A 4 27.44 34.95 11.19
CA ASN A 4 28.30 34.47 12.27
C ASN A 4 27.72 34.76 13.68
N LYS A 5 26.99 35.86 13.85
CA LYS A 5 26.29 36.13 15.13
C LYS A 5 25.15 35.16 15.38
N PHE A 6 24.44 34.74 14.33
CA PHE A 6 23.35 33.73 14.41
C PHE A 6 23.90 32.34 14.79
N LEU A 7 24.96 31.90 14.13
CA LEU A 7 25.61 30.62 14.45
C LEU A 7 26.16 30.59 15.88
N HIS A 8 26.72 31.70 16.37
CA HIS A 8 27.16 31.84 17.77
C HIS A 8 25.98 31.77 18.75
N ALA A 9 24.87 32.42 18.46
CA ALA A 9 23.69 32.43 19.33
C ALA A 9 23.05 31.03 19.40
N VAL A 10 22.94 30.32 18.26
CA VAL A 10 22.41 28.93 18.19
C VAL A 10 23.34 27.96 18.90
N GLY A 11 24.66 28.09 18.72
CA GLY A 11 25.66 27.26 19.41
C GLY A 11 25.61 27.43 20.92
N SER A 12 25.47 28.67 21.39
CA SER A 12 25.33 28.97 22.83
C SER A 12 24.03 28.42 23.42
N ALA A 13 22.92 28.52 22.70
CA ALA A 13 21.63 27.96 23.14
C ALA A 13 21.68 26.41 23.26
N ILE A 14 22.29 25.74 22.31
CA ILE A 14 22.47 24.28 22.34
C ILE A 14 23.36 23.85 23.51
N ALA A 15 24.45 24.56 23.77
CA ALA A 15 25.35 24.28 24.89
C ALA A 15 24.65 24.45 26.23
N ILE A 16 23.83 25.49 26.39
CA ILE A 16 23.08 25.77 27.62
C ILE A 16 22.00 24.73 27.87
N VAL A 17 21.25 24.32 26.82
CA VAL A 17 20.26 23.23 26.93
C VAL A 17 20.94 21.91 27.29
N GLY A 18 22.09 21.61 26.71
CA GLY A 18 22.89 20.43 27.05
C GLY A 18 23.34 20.44 28.53
N LEU A 19 23.83 21.56 29.04
CA LEU A 19 24.23 21.71 30.44
C LEU A 19 23.03 21.56 31.40
N MET A 20 21.89 22.14 31.06
CA MET A 20 20.64 22.02 31.84
C MET A 20 20.13 20.58 31.90
N LEU A 21 20.24 19.84 30.82
CA LEU A 21 19.88 18.42 30.81
C LEU A 21 20.79 17.57 31.70
N VAL A 22 22.07 17.90 31.77
CA VAL A 22 23.04 17.25 32.69
C VAL A 22 22.70 17.57 34.14
N LEU A 23 22.38 18.81 34.47
CA LEU A 23 22.01 19.22 35.81
C LEU A 23 20.67 18.63 36.26
N LEU A 24 19.71 18.49 35.35
CA LEU A 24 18.43 17.77 35.58
C LEU A 24 18.71 16.31 35.92
N LYS A 25 19.58 15.65 35.15
CA LYS A 25 19.95 14.23 35.34
C LYS A 25 20.71 14.02 36.67
N ALA A 26 21.43 15.02 37.11
CA ALA A 26 22.14 15.03 38.42
C ALA A 26 21.25 15.43 39.61
N GLY A 27 19.95 15.72 39.39
CA GLY A 27 19.02 16.14 40.44
C GLY A 27 19.27 17.51 41.00
N GLN A 28 20.13 18.31 40.39
CA GLN A 28 20.51 19.66 40.86
C GLN A 28 19.53 20.77 40.41
N VAL A 29 18.66 20.49 39.42
CA VAL A 29 17.64 21.40 38.89
C VAL A 29 16.35 20.64 38.67
N THR A 30 15.20 21.17 39.07
CA THR A 30 13.88 20.57 38.78
C THR A 30 13.42 20.90 37.38
N TYR A 31 12.57 20.03 36.80
CA TYR A 31 11.97 20.22 35.47
C TYR A 31 11.23 21.59 35.38
N GLU A 32 10.52 21.96 36.41
CA GLU A 32 9.79 23.24 36.46
C GLU A 32 10.71 24.44 36.33
N ARG A 33 11.81 24.48 37.07
CA ARG A 33 12.83 25.56 36.98
C ARG A 33 13.46 25.63 35.59
N MET A 34 13.65 24.49 34.94
CA MET A 34 14.20 24.46 33.59
C MET A 34 13.18 24.99 32.57
N ARG A 35 11.89 24.62 32.70
CA ARG A 35 10.82 25.14 31.85
C ARG A 35 10.69 26.64 31.96
N ASP A 36 10.58 27.17 33.19
CA ASP A 36 10.38 28.57 33.45
C ASP A 36 11.57 29.42 32.94
N TRP A 37 12.79 28.88 33.05
CA TRP A 37 13.99 29.53 32.50
C TRP A 37 13.95 29.49 30.93
N CYS A 38 13.48 28.43 30.31
CA CYS A 38 13.34 28.37 28.87
C CYS A 38 12.29 29.37 28.37
N GLU A 39 11.16 29.48 29.03
CA GLU A 39 10.09 30.42 28.69
C GLU A 39 10.59 31.87 28.80
N GLU A 40 11.26 32.24 29.91
CA GLU A 40 11.85 33.59 30.12
C GLU A 40 12.91 33.96 29.04
N LYS A 41 13.70 32.98 28.57
CA LYS A 41 14.74 33.23 27.56
C LYS A 41 14.22 33.26 26.15
N ILE A 42 13.17 32.48 25.85
CA ILE A 42 12.52 32.49 24.53
C ILE A 42 11.80 33.82 24.27
N GLU A 43 11.15 34.39 25.28
CA GLU A 43 10.53 35.73 25.15
C GLU A 43 11.54 36.85 24.87
N ARG A 44 12.81 36.72 25.29
CA ARG A 44 13.85 37.76 25.08
C ARG A 44 14.60 37.62 23.74
N VAL A 45 14.41 36.53 23.00
CA VAL A 45 14.98 36.40 21.67
C VAL A 45 13.98 36.96 20.65
N SER A 46 14.01 38.25 20.44
CA SER A 46 13.41 38.89 19.28
C SER A 46 14.11 38.32 18.04
N LEU A 47 13.49 37.37 17.39
CA LEU A 47 13.94 36.86 16.09
C LEU A 47 13.95 38.07 15.13
N PRO A 48 15.05 38.29 14.38
CA PRO A 48 15.05 39.34 13.35
C PRO A 48 13.92 38.96 12.36
N GLU A 49 13.04 39.93 12.11
CA GLU A 49 12.07 39.82 11.02
C GLU A 49 12.81 39.52 9.73
N PHE A 50 12.90 38.24 9.37
CA PHE A 50 13.21 37.86 8.01
C PHE A 50 11.98 38.23 7.19
N GLY A 51 12.09 39.33 6.45
CA GLY A 51 11.06 39.81 5.51
C GLY A 51 10.86 38.88 4.30
N ALA A 52 10.90 37.57 4.50
CA ALA A 52 10.35 36.64 3.59
C ALA A 52 8.82 36.72 3.77
N LYS A 53 8.11 37.33 2.82
CA LYS A 53 6.68 37.19 2.67
C LYS A 53 6.37 35.69 2.70
N VAL A 54 5.98 35.17 3.87
CA VAL A 54 5.39 33.84 3.97
C VAL A 54 4.08 33.93 3.21
N THR A 55 4.12 33.60 1.95
CA THR A 55 2.88 33.39 1.19
C THR A 55 2.11 32.32 1.96
N PRO A 56 0.87 32.61 2.40
CA PRO A 56 0.06 31.61 3.08
C PRO A 56 0.02 30.38 2.16
N VAL A 57 0.52 29.25 2.62
CA VAL A 57 0.31 27.98 1.92
C VAL A 57 -1.17 27.71 2.01
N LEU A 58 -1.90 28.09 0.97
CA LEU A 58 -3.33 27.78 0.87
C LEU A 58 -3.50 26.28 1.14
N PRO A 59 -4.43 25.87 2.01
CA PRO A 59 -4.71 24.48 2.22
C PRO A 59 -4.97 23.82 0.87
N LYS A 60 -4.26 22.76 0.55
CA LYS A 60 -4.46 22.04 -0.71
C LYS A 60 -5.95 21.69 -0.82
N PRO A 61 -6.58 21.95 -1.96
CA PRO A 61 -7.99 21.62 -2.14
C PRO A 61 -8.19 20.13 -1.83
N LYS A 62 -9.27 19.83 -1.11
CA LYS A 62 -9.66 18.43 -0.86
C LYS A 62 -9.81 17.74 -2.21
N PRO A 63 -9.26 16.53 -2.39
CA PRO A 63 -9.46 15.79 -3.63
C PRO A 63 -10.95 15.59 -3.89
N PRO A 64 -11.38 15.58 -5.16
CA PRO A 64 -12.76 15.34 -5.50
C PRO A 64 -13.20 13.96 -4.99
N PRO A 65 -14.48 13.79 -4.64
CA PRO A 65 -15.01 12.50 -4.22
C PRO A 65 -14.80 11.47 -5.35
N LEU A 66 -14.51 10.22 -4.96
CA LEU A 66 -14.36 9.14 -5.92
C LEU A 66 -15.68 8.87 -6.65
N PRO A 67 -15.64 8.58 -7.95
CA PRO A 67 -16.84 8.22 -8.70
C PRO A 67 -17.55 7.02 -8.08
N PRO A 68 -18.89 6.97 -8.10
CA PRO A 68 -19.64 5.80 -7.66
C PRO A 68 -19.15 4.53 -8.37
N GLY A 69 -18.91 3.46 -7.61
CA GLY A 69 -18.40 2.19 -8.15
C GLY A 69 -16.90 2.18 -8.48
N TYR A 70 -16.15 3.23 -8.15
CA TYR A 70 -14.69 3.22 -8.33
C TYR A 70 -14.05 2.07 -7.58
N SER A 71 -13.20 1.34 -8.28
CA SER A 71 -12.56 0.15 -7.74
C SER A 71 -11.12 0.01 -8.19
N ILE A 72 -10.27 -0.56 -7.31
CA ILE A 72 -8.86 -0.81 -7.56
C ILE A 72 -8.63 -2.33 -7.52
N PHE A 73 -7.92 -2.87 -8.49
CA PHE A 73 -7.58 -4.29 -8.52
C PHE A 73 -6.19 -4.50 -7.95
N ALA A 74 -6.06 -5.33 -6.92
CA ALA A 74 -4.76 -5.73 -6.38
C ALA A 74 -4.46 -7.18 -6.77
N LEU A 75 -3.32 -7.39 -7.44
CA LEU A 75 -2.87 -8.69 -7.94
C LEU A 75 -1.72 -9.18 -7.06
N CYS A 76 -1.83 -10.38 -6.51
CA CYS A 76 -0.82 -10.99 -5.64
C CYS A 76 -0.02 -12.04 -6.40
N TYR A 77 1.22 -11.69 -6.72
CA TYR A 77 2.24 -12.57 -7.29
C TYR A 77 3.20 -13.03 -6.20
N HIS A 78 4.07 -14.00 -6.53
CA HIS A 78 5.16 -14.44 -5.64
C HIS A 78 6.47 -14.54 -6.42
N ASP A 79 6.63 -15.53 -7.29
CA ASP A 79 7.90 -15.84 -7.94
C ASP A 79 7.77 -15.85 -9.48
N PHE A 80 8.85 -15.53 -10.18
CA PHE A 80 8.93 -15.47 -11.63
C PHE A 80 10.06 -16.37 -12.12
N ARG A 81 9.72 -17.48 -12.82
CA ARG A 81 10.71 -18.46 -13.33
C ARG A 81 10.30 -19.09 -14.64
N GLU A 82 11.28 -19.49 -15.43
CA GLU A 82 11.02 -20.08 -16.76
C GLU A 82 10.20 -21.38 -16.69
N ARG A 83 10.42 -22.19 -15.66
CA ARG A 83 9.61 -23.38 -15.35
C ARG A 83 8.76 -23.11 -14.13
N PRO A 84 7.54 -22.56 -14.32
CA PRO A 84 6.70 -22.13 -13.20
C PRO A 84 6.18 -23.34 -12.41
N ASN A 85 6.00 -23.13 -11.12
CA ASN A 85 5.27 -24.02 -10.21
C ASN A 85 3.92 -23.39 -9.80
N ARG A 86 3.25 -23.99 -8.82
CA ARG A 86 1.94 -23.54 -8.33
C ARG A 86 1.92 -22.03 -7.97
N TRP A 87 3.02 -21.50 -7.42
CA TRP A 87 3.10 -20.14 -6.87
C TRP A 87 3.85 -19.15 -7.77
N SER A 88 4.25 -19.60 -8.96
CA SER A 88 5.03 -18.78 -9.87
C SER A 88 4.38 -18.69 -11.26
N ILE A 89 4.78 -17.68 -12.01
CA ILE A 89 4.46 -17.54 -13.43
C ILE A 89 5.75 -17.28 -14.22
N SER A 90 5.71 -17.50 -15.54
CA SER A 90 6.88 -17.20 -16.38
C SER A 90 7.08 -15.70 -16.56
N PRO A 91 8.33 -15.25 -16.78
CA PRO A 91 8.63 -13.85 -17.13
C PRO A 91 7.80 -13.34 -18.31
N LYS A 92 7.67 -14.13 -19.35
CA LYS A 92 6.84 -13.82 -20.53
C LYS A 92 5.37 -13.57 -20.16
N ARG A 93 4.83 -14.36 -19.24
CA ARG A 93 3.44 -14.20 -18.78
C ARG A 93 3.28 -12.95 -17.93
N LEU A 94 4.24 -12.65 -17.03
CA LEU A 94 4.24 -11.41 -16.26
C LEU A 94 4.23 -10.19 -17.18
N GLU A 95 5.10 -10.19 -18.19
CA GLU A 95 5.16 -9.09 -19.17
C GLU A 95 3.84 -8.95 -19.93
N ALA A 96 3.24 -10.04 -20.38
CA ALA A 96 1.93 -10.04 -21.04
C ALA A 96 0.81 -9.51 -20.11
N HIS A 97 0.85 -9.78 -18.80
CA HIS A 97 -0.08 -9.20 -17.83
C HIS A 97 0.09 -7.67 -17.75
N ILE A 98 1.33 -7.17 -17.64
CA ILE A 98 1.61 -5.72 -17.57
C ILE A 98 1.15 -5.03 -18.87
N GLN A 99 1.51 -5.58 -20.03
CA GLN A 99 1.11 -5.04 -21.34
C GLN A 99 -0.41 -4.98 -21.48
N THR A 100 -1.09 -6.05 -21.08
CA THR A 100 -2.57 -6.12 -21.13
C THR A 100 -3.22 -5.05 -20.26
N LEU A 101 -2.74 -4.87 -19.03
CA LEU A 101 -3.26 -3.84 -18.11
C LEU A 101 -3.02 -2.43 -18.66
N LYS A 102 -1.83 -2.17 -19.23
CA LYS A 102 -1.54 -0.89 -19.89
C LYS A 102 -2.45 -0.65 -21.09
N ALA A 103 -2.63 -1.64 -21.96
CA ALA A 103 -3.50 -1.55 -23.13
C ALA A 103 -4.98 -1.31 -22.75
N LEU A 104 -5.41 -1.79 -21.57
CA LEU A 104 -6.74 -1.54 -21.01
C LEU A 104 -6.85 -0.18 -20.27
N GLY A 105 -5.79 0.64 -20.26
CA GLY A 105 -5.77 1.97 -19.66
C GLY A 105 -5.59 1.99 -18.14
N PHE A 106 -5.07 0.92 -17.53
CA PHE A 106 -4.82 0.91 -16.09
C PHE A 106 -3.56 1.71 -15.71
N SER A 107 -3.69 2.53 -14.67
CA SER A 107 -2.58 3.15 -13.96
C SER A 107 -2.08 2.22 -12.85
N PHE A 108 -0.76 2.04 -12.78
CA PHE A 108 -0.12 1.20 -11.76
C PHE A 108 0.18 2.02 -10.51
N LEU A 109 -0.41 1.64 -9.39
CA LEU A 109 -0.21 2.28 -8.08
C LEU A 109 0.56 1.35 -7.15
N THR A 110 1.23 1.93 -6.15
CA THR A 110 1.60 1.17 -4.95
C THR A 110 0.39 1.02 -4.04
N MET A 111 0.45 0.08 -3.07
CA MET A 111 -0.69 -0.14 -2.17
C MET A 111 -0.95 1.07 -1.27
N SER A 112 0.09 1.73 -0.75
CA SER A 112 -0.09 2.98 0.01
C SER A 112 -0.76 4.07 -0.82
N LYS A 113 -0.41 4.18 -2.11
CA LYS A 113 -1.05 5.15 -3.00
C LYS A 113 -2.51 4.81 -3.29
N ALA A 114 -2.85 3.52 -3.41
CA ALA A 114 -4.23 3.07 -3.51
C ALA A 114 -5.04 3.42 -2.24
N VAL A 115 -4.44 3.23 -1.05
CA VAL A 115 -5.04 3.62 0.22
C VAL A 115 -5.18 5.14 0.35
N ASP A 116 -4.18 5.93 -0.08
CA ASP A 116 -4.26 7.40 -0.09
C ASP A 116 -5.43 7.89 -0.96
N LEU A 117 -5.62 7.26 -2.12
CA LEU A 117 -6.71 7.58 -3.01
C LEU A 117 -8.08 7.33 -2.35
N LEU A 118 -8.26 6.16 -1.72
CA LEU A 118 -9.50 5.79 -1.04
C LEU A 118 -9.79 6.60 0.22
N THR A 119 -8.76 7.15 0.86
CA THR A 119 -8.88 7.95 2.10
C THR A 119 -8.88 9.47 1.86
N GLY A 120 -8.92 9.91 0.60
CA GLY A 120 -8.87 11.33 0.26
C GLY A 120 -7.54 12.01 0.58
N ARG A 121 -6.45 11.27 0.73
CA ARG A 121 -5.08 11.80 0.87
C ARG A 121 -4.34 11.90 -0.47
N TRP A 122 -4.98 11.53 -1.54
CA TRP A 122 -4.45 11.63 -2.89
C TRP A 122 -4.47 13.10 -3.37
N ASN A 123 -3.35 13.58 -3.87
CA ASN A 123 -3.21 14.96 -4.37
C ASN A 123 -2.85 15.04 -5.87
N GLY A 124 -2.94 13.92 -6.59
CA GLY A 124 -2.68 13.83 -8.01
C GLY A 124 -3.95 13.76 -8.85
N HIS A 125 -3.77 13.62 -10.15
CA HIS A 125 -4.87 13.31 -11.06
C HIS A 125 -5.45 11.93 -10.72
N LEU A 126 -6.79 11.84 -10.59
CA LEU A 126 -7.48 10.58 -10.33
C LEU A 126 -7.37 9.67 -11.56
N PRO A 127 -6.74 8.48 -11.46
CA PRO A 127 -6.71 7.56 -12.59
C PRO A 127 -8.11 6.99 -12.85
N GLU A 128 -8.52 6.91 -14.10
CA GLU A 128 -9.79 6.30 -14.48
C GLU A 128 -9.88 4.83 -14.06
N LYS A 129 -8.77 4.11 -14.18
CA LYS A 129 -8.63 2.70 -13.80
C LYS A 129 -7.31 2.52 -13.05
N ALA A 130 -7.36 1.83 -11.92
CA ALA A 130 -6.19 1.60 -11.09
C ALA A 130 -5.96 0.12 -10.80
N VAL A 131 -4.69 -0.28 -10.82
CA VAL A 131 -4.23 -1.62 -10.45
C VAL A 131 -3.00 -1.53 -9.56
N VAL A 132 -2.90 -2.46 -8.62
CA VAL A 132 -1.72 -2.64 -7.77
C VAL A 132 -1.11 -4.01 -8.08
N ILE A 133 0.13 -4.04 -8.54
CA ILE A 133 0.94 -5.26 -8.56
C ILE A 133 1.51 -5.44 -7.16
N THR A 134 1.21 -6.54 -6.51
CA THR A 134 1.86 -6.93 -5.25
C THR A 134 2.64 -8.22 -5.44
N VAL A 135 3.79 -8.34 -4.76
CA VAL A 135 4.63 -9.53 -4.81
C VAL A 135 5.03 -9.91 -3.40
N ASP A 136 4.69 -11.12 -3.01
CA ASP A 136 4.94 -11.64 -1.68
C ASP A 136 6.27 -12.41 -1.60
N ASP A 137 6.74 -12.70 -0.39
CA ASP A 137 7.87 -13.51 0.04
C ASP A 137 9.25 -12.87 -0.10
N GLY A 138 9.53 -12.09 -1.15
CA GLY A 138 10.87 -11.53 -1.35
C GLY A 138 11.80 -12.41 -2.18
N PHE A 139 11.27 -13.14 -3.16
CA PHE A 139 12.07 -13.88 -4.14
C PHE A 139 12.96 -12.96 -4.96
N ARG A 140 14.21 -13.39 -5.21
CA ARG A 140 15.19 -12.66 -6.03
C ARG A 140 14.68 -12.38 -7.45
N SER A 141 13.76 -13.18 -7.95
CA SER A 141 13.12 -12.95 -9.26
C SER A 141 12.33 -11.63 -9.33
N ALA A 142 11.90 -11.07 -8.20
CA ALA A 142 11.33 -9.72 -8.18
C ALA A 142 12.34 -8.66 -8.64
N TYR A 143 13.62 -8.79 -8.29
CA TYR A 143 14.69 -7.92 -8.78
C TYR A 143 15.11 -8.26 -10.22
N MET A 144 15.31 -9.54 -10.52
CA MET A 144 15.87 -9.96 -11.80
C MET A 144 14.87 -9.90 -12.96
N VAL A 145 13.57 -10.05 -12.69
CA VAL A 145 12.51 -10.15 -13.72
C VAL A 145 11.52 -9.00 -13.62
N LEU A 146 10.88 -8.80 -12.45
CA LEU A 146 9.84 -7.77 -12.33
C LEU A 146 10.43 -6.36 -12.43
N PHE A 147 11.50 -6.07 -11.71
CA PHE A 147 12.02 -4.70 -11.62
C PHE A 147 12.45 -4.10 -12.98
N PRO A 148 13.13 -4.83 -13.89
CA PRO A 148 13.37 -4.36 -15.26
C PRO A 148 12.07 -4.08 -16.03
N LEU A 149 11.03 -4.90 -15.85
CA LEU A 149 9.74 -4.67 -16.49
C LEU A 149 9.04 -3.43 -15.92
N LEU A 150 9.10 -3.20 -14.60
CA LEU A 150 8.58 -1.97 -14.00
C LEU A 150 9.25 -0.72 -14.60
N LYS A 151 10.57 -0.75 -14.75
CA LYS A 151 11.34 0.35 -15.41
C LYS A 151 10.87 0.54 -16.87
N ARG A 152 10.80 -0.55 -17.65
CA ARG A 152 10.41 -0.52 -19.07
C ARG A 152 9.00 0.03 -19.29
N TYR A 153 8.07 -0.37 -18.46
CA TYR A 153 6.65 -0.01 -18.63
C TYR A 153 6.22 1.19 -17.79
N ASN A 154 7.12 1.83 -17.04
CA ASN A 154 6.83 2.86 -16.05
C ASN A 154 5.67 2.42 -15.12
N ALA A 155 5.74 1.19 -14.64
CA ALA A 155 4.77 0.59 -13.76
C ALA A 155 5.28 0.59 -12.31
N LYS A 156 4.37 0.50 -11.34
CA LYS A 156 4.69 0.45 -9.92
C LYS A 156 4.24 -0.85 -9.31
N ALA A 157 4.89 -1.24 -8.20
CA ALA A 157 4.54 -2.43 -7.43
C ALA A 157 4.76 -2.23 -5.94
N THR A 158 4.16 -3.09 -5.11
CA THR A 158 4.43 -3.21 -3.68
C THR A 158 4.99 -4.60 -3.40
N LEU A 159 6.17 -4.69 -2.79
CA LEU A 159 6.81 -5.93 -2.36
C LEU A 159 6.57 -6.15 -0.86
N PHE A 160 6.07 -7.33 -0.52
CA PHE A 160 5.96 -7.81 0.85
C PHE A 160 7.07 -8.82 1.12
N VAL A 161 7.99 -8.47 2.02
CA VAL A 161 9.16 -9.30 2.29
C VAL A 161 9.19 -9.75 3.75
N TYR A 162 9.54 -11.00 4.00
CA TYR A 162 9.81 -11.48 5.36
C TYR A 162 11.32 -11.42 5.66
N THR A 163 11.65 -10.77 6.78
CA THR A 163 13.00 -10.24 6.97
C THR A 163 14.04 -11.30 7.23
N GLU A 164 13.67 -12.44 7.83
CA GLU A 164 14.59 -13.53 8.12
C GLU A 164 15.21 -14.16 6.86
N TRP A 165 14.52 -14.11 5.73
CA TRP A 165 14.98 -14.74 4.49
C TRP A 165 15.89 -13.85 3.64
N ILE A 166 15.83 -12.52 3.83
CA ILE A 166 16.61 -11.57 3.04
C ILE A 166 18.11 -11.87 3.17
N GLY A 167 18.77 -12.11 2.03
CA GLY A 167 20.20 -12.44 1.95
C GLY A 167 20.60 -13.84 2.42
N LYS A 168 19.65 -14.71 2.80
CA LYS A 168 19.96 -16.04 3.33
C LYS A 168 20.24 -17.11 2.26
N THR A 169 19.69 -16.94 1.09
CA THR A 169 19.84 -17.90 -0.02
C THR A 169 19.98 -17.17 -1.36
N SER A 170 20.50 -17.86 -2.37
CA SER A 170 20.56 -17.32 -3.73
C SER A 170 19.19 -17.06 -4.36
N ALA A 171 18.12 -17.64 -3.82
CA ALA A 171 16.74 -17.42 -4.26
C ALA A 171 16.09 -16.20 -3.61
N ALA A 172 16.65 -15.68 -2.51
CA ALA A 172 16.14 -14.51 -1.80
C ALA A 172 16.71 -13.21 -2.37
N LEU A 173 15.96 -12.12 -2.22
CA LEU A 173 16.47 -10.75 -2.41
C LEU A 173 17.59 -10.47 -1.40
N THR A 174 18.53 -9.61 -1.79
CA THR A 174 19.49 -9.02 -0.84
C THR A 174 19.01 -7.67 -0.33
N TRP A 175 19.60 -7.18 0.75
CA TRP A 175 19.29 -5.85 1.30
C TRP A 175 19.66 -4.72 0.31
N GLU A 176 20.73 -4.90 -0.47
CA GLU A 176 21.17 -3.95 -1.50
C GLU A 176 20.14 -3.88 -2.64
N GLN A 177 19.67 -5.04 -3.12
CA GLN A 177 18.62 -5.11 -4.14
C GLN A 177 17.32 -4.44 -3.67
N LEU A 178 16.89 -4.71 -2.43
CA LEU A 178 15.73 -4.05 -1.85
C LEU A 178 15.89 -2.53 -1.75
N ARG A 179 17.09 -2.07 -1.37
CA ARG A 179 17.39 -0.63 -1.28
C ARG A 179 17.32 0.04 -2.65
N GLU A 180 17.93 -0.56 -3.68
CA GLU A 180 17.84 -0.05 -5.06
C GLU A 180 16.39 0.04 -5.53
N MET A 181 15.61 -1.04 -5.32
CA MET A 181 14.20 -1.06 -5.69
C MET A 181 13.39 0.03 -4.97
N ALA A 182 13.59 0.19 -3.68
CA ALA A 182 12.91 1.22 -2.87
C ALA A 182 13.26 2.65 -3.32
N GLN A 183 14.53 2.91 -3.60
CA GLN A 183 15.02 4.22 -4.04
C GLN A 183 14.58 4.59 -5.47
N SER A 184 14.20 3.62 -6.29
CA SER A 184 13.76 3.85 -7.67
C SER A 184 12.45 4.65 -7.79
N GLY A 185 11.65 4.74 -6.73
CA GLY A 185 10.31 5.30 -6.75
C GLY A 185 9.26 4.44 -7.46
N LEU A 186 9.65 3.26 -7.96
CA LEU A 186 8.75 2.31 -8.62
C LEU A 186 8.25 1.22 -7.67
N VAL A 187 8.98 0.96 -6.59
CA VAL A 187 8.69 -0.15 -5.69
C VAL A 187 8.52 0.34 -4.25
N GLU A 188 7.36 0.06 -3.69
CA GLU A 188 7.09 0.20 -2.26
C GLU A 188 7.48 -1.10 -1.56
N ILE A 189 8.23 -0.98 -0.45
CA ILE A 189 8.55 -2.12 0.40
C ILE A 189 7.59 -2.15 1.59
N ALA A 190 7.00 -3.30 1.83
CA ALA A 190 6.08 -3.58 2.92
C ALA A 190 6.45 -4.90 3.63
N SER A 191 5.89 -5.12 4.80
CA SER A 191 6.22 -6.28 5.63
C SER A 191 5.45 -7.52 5.23
N HIS A 192 6.13 -8.68 5.31
CA HIS A 192 5.51 -10.01 5.30
C HIS A 192 5.88 -10.81 6.55
N THR A 193 6.04 -10.10 7.69
CA THR A 193 6.51 -10.60 8.99
C THR A 193 8.03 -10.90 9.04
N VAL A 194 8.52 -11.48 10.14
CA VAL A 194 9.92 -11.89 10.28
C VAL A 194 10.15 -13.26 9.65
N THR A 195 9.38 -14.27 10.10
CA THR A 195 9.63 -15.68 9.80
C THR A 195 8.68 -16.29 8.79
N HIS A 196 7.71 -15.50 8.26
CA HIS A 196 6.66 -15.98 7.39
C HIS A 196 5.81 -17.11 8.02
N THR A 197 5.73 -17.17 9.34
CA THR A 197 4.92 -18.20 10.00
C THR A 197 3.44 -17.93 9.85
N TYR A 198 2.69 -18.94 9.39
CA TYR A 198 1.24 -18.82 9.21
C TYR A 198 0.52 -18.64 10.54
N PRO A 199 -0.26 -17.56 10.76
CA PRO A 199 -0.96 -17.33 12.02
C PRO A 199 -1.86 -18.49 12.46
N ARG A 200 -2.52 -19.18 11.51
CA ARG A 200 -3.32 -20.36 11.79
C ARG A 200 -2.55 -21.52 12.42
N ARG A 201 -1.27 -21.69 12.08
CA ARG A 201 -0.40 -22.71 12.70
C ARG A 201 -0.08 -22.33 14.14
N LEU A 202 0.31 -21.07 14.35
CA LEU A 202 0.58 -20.55 15.69
C LEU A 202 -0.62 -20.71 16.63
N LYS A 203 -1.82 -20.36 16.14
CA LYS A 203 -3.06 -20.44 16.92
C LYS A 203 -3.43 -21.88 17.33
N ARG A 204 -2.93 -22.90 16.65
CA ARG A 204 -3.16 -24.31 17.01
C ARG A 204 -2.18 -24.83 18.06
N SER A 205 -1.01 -24.21 18.19
CA SER A 205 0.10 -24.70 19.01
C SER A 205 0.40 -23.83 20.23
N LEU A 206 -0.20 -22.65 20.32
CA LEU A 206 0.07 -21.67 21.37
C LEU A 206 -1.22 -21.31 22.10
N SER A 207 -1.11 -20.95 23.39
CA SER A 207 -2.21 -20.29 24.09
C SER A 207 -2.50 -18.92 23.45
N ASP A 208 -3.69 -18.35 23.70
CA ASP A 208 -4.08 -17.04 23.13
C ASP A 208 -3.07 -15.93 23.49
N GLU A 209 -2.55 -15.93 24.70
CA GLU A 209 -1.57 -14.93 25.13
C GLU A 209 -0.19 -15.15 24.48
N GLN A 210 0.25 -16.40 24.34
CA GLN A 210 1.47 -16.72 23.61
C GLN A 210 1.35 -16.38 22.12
N PHE A 211 0.19 -16.68 21.53
CA PHE A 211 -0.13 -16.33 20.15
C PHE A 211 -0.05 -14.83 19.92
N LYS A 212 -0.73 -14.01 20.73
CA LYS A 212 -0.71 -12.56 20.62
C LYS A 212 0.69 -11.99 20.74
N ARG A 213 1.46 -12.42 21.77
CA ARG A 213 2.88 -12.00 21.94
C ARG A 213 3.74 -12.37 20.74
N ARG A 214 3.61 -13.60 20.22
CA ARG A 214 4.38 -14.04 19.08
C ARG A 214 4.06 -13.25 17.82
N VAL A 215 2.79 -13.06 17.51
CA VAL A 215 2.37 -12.26 16.35
C VAL A 215 2.78 -10.81 16.49
N GLU A 216 2.63 -10.21 17.67
CA GLU A 216 3.06 -8.83 17.91
C GLU A 216 4.57 -8.67 17.64
N TRP A 217 5.39 -9.60 18.13
CA TRP A 217 6.82 -9.63 17.85
C TRP A 217 7.11 -9.72 16.33
N GLU A 218 6.45 -10.63 15.62
CA GLU A 218 6.59 -10.77 14.15
C GLU A 218 6.31 -9.45 13.40
N LEU A 219 5.27 -8.74 13.83
CA LEU A 219 4.83 -7.51 13.18
C LEU A 219 5.74 -6.32 13.51
N VAL A 220 6.06 -6.13 14.78
CA VAL A 220 6.88 -4.99 15.23
C VAL A 220 8.32 -5.14 14.75
N GLN A 221 8.91 -6.34 14.90
CA GLN A 221 10.30 -6.56 14.55
C GLN A 221 10.54 -6.46 13.04
N SER A 222 9.67 -7.04 12.21
CA SER A 222 9.82 -6.94 10.74
C SER A 222 9.72 -5.50 10.24
N LYS A 223 8.76 -4.73 10.77
CA LYS A 223 8.62 -3.31 10.45
C LYS A 223 9.88 -2.54 10.81
N ARG A 224 10.35 -2.69 12.05
CA ARG A 224 11.54 -2.01 12.56
C ARG A 224 12.79 -2.33 11.73
N GLU A 225 13.01 -3.60 11.42
CA GLU A 225 14.17 -4.04 10.66
C GLU A 225 14.19 -3.48 9.23
N LEU A 226 13.04 -3.52 8.54
CA LEU A 226 12.89 -2.94 7.20
C LEU A 226 13.14 -1.42 7.21
N GLU A 227 12.56 -0.70 8.17
CA GLU A 227 12.73 0.75 8.28
C GLU A 227 14.19 1.12 8.57
N GLN A 228 14.85 0.42 9.48
CA GLN A 228 16.25 0.66 9.84
C GLN A 228 17.23 0.37 8.70
N LYS A 229 17.05 -0.77 8.01
CA LYS A 229 17.99 -1.19 6.96
C LYS A 229 17.80 -0.47 5.62
N LEU A 230 16.58 -0.04 5.32
CA LEU A 230 16.26 0.56 4.03
C LEU A 230 16.13 2.09 4.08
N GLY A 231 15.93 2.67 5.26
CA GLY A 231 15.70 4.13 5.41
C GLY A 231 14.35 4.57 4.84
N VAL A 232 13.37 3.68 4.75
CA VAL A 232 12.02 3.97 4.23
C VAL A 232 10.98 3.79 5.32
N LYS A 233 9.82 4.41 5.17
CA LYS A 233 8.67 4.16 6.03
C LYS A 233 7.93 2.92 5.55
N VAL A 234 7.73 1.94 6.44
CA VAL A 234 6.96 0.72 6.16
C VAL A 234 5.55 0.89 6.68
N GLU A 235 4.61 1.19 5.80
CA GLU A 235 3.23 1.49 6.18
C GLU A 235 2.30 0.28 6.11
N GLY A 236 2.70 -0.77 5.41
CA GLY A 236 1.85 -1.90 5.08
C GLY A 236 2.38 -3.26 5.49
N LEU A 237 1.43 -4.17 5.59
CA LEU A 237 1.64 -5.58 5.92
C LEU A 237 0.87 -6.46 4.94
N ALA A 238 1.40 -7.64 4.58
CA ALA A 238 0.60 -8.76 4.10
C ALA A 238 0.65 -9.91 5.11
N TYR A 239 -0.51 -10.47 5.43
CA TYR A 239 -0.58 -11.61 6.35
C TYR A 239 -0.11 -12.89 5.64
N PRO A 240 0.87 -13.64 6.22
CA PRO A 240 1.30 -14.92 5.64
C PRO A 240 0.12 -15.89 5.43
N GLY A 241 0.02 -16.42 4.20
CA GLY A 241 -1.11 -17.26 3.80
C GLY A 241 -2.43 -16.52 3.55
N GLY A 242 -2.44 -15.20 3.65
CA GLY A 242 -3.57 -14.35 3.29
C GLY A 242 -4.78 -14.42 4.22
N HIS A 243 -4.70 -15.15 5.34
CA HIS A 243 -5.79 -15.24 6.31
C HIS A 243 -5.71 -14.12 7.35
N VAL A 244 -6.85 -13.56 7.71
CA VAL A 244 -6.98 -12.48 8.69
C VAL A 244 -8.21 -12.70 9.56
N ASP A 245 -8.10 -12.33 10.84
CA ASP A 245 -9.18 -12.24 11.82
C ASP A 245 -9.06 -10.93 12.63
N GLU A 246 -10.03 -10.65 13.50
CA GLU A 246 -10.05 -9.40 14.26
C GLU A 246 -8.83 -9.24 15.18
N THR A 247 -8.31 -10.35 15.74
CA THR A 247 -7.09 -10.32 16.56
C THR A 247 -5.89 -9.86 15.75
N LEU A 248 -5.69 -10.42 14.54
CA LEU A 248 -4.60 -10.03 13.66
C LEU A 248 -4.70 -8.57 13.22
N LYS A 249 -5.91 -8.09 12.92
CA LYS A 249 -6.14 -6.67 12.57
C LYS A 249 -5.80 -5.74 13.75
N ALA A 250 -6.23 -6.10 14.97
CA ALA A 250 -5.92 -5.33 16.16
C ALA A 250 -4.41 -5.26 16.42
N LEU A 251 -3.70 -6.38 16.27
CA LEU A 251 -2.24 -6.43 16.42
C LEU A 251 -1.51 -5.64 15.32
N ALA A 252 -1.99 -5.68 14.07
CA ALA A 252 -1.44 -4.87 13.00
C ALA A 252 -1.60 -3.36 13.25
N ARG A 253 -2.77 -2.92 13.76
CA ARG A 253 -2.97 -1.53 14.20
C ARG A 253 -2.01 -1.16 15.32
N LYS A 254 -1.90 -2.00 16.36
CA LYS A 254 -1.00 -1.79 17.50
C LYS A 254 0.46 -1.69 17.07
N ALA A 255 0.90 -2.49 16.10
CA ALA A 255 2.24 -2.43 15.52
C ALA A 255 2.49 -1.20 14.64
N GLY A 256 1.50 -0.33 14.44
CA GLY A 256 1.62 0.92 13.71
C GLY A 256 1.61 0.76 12.18
N TYR A 257 1.05 -0.32 11.65
CA TYR A 257 0.76 -0.42 10.22
C TYR A 257 -0.48 0.43 9.89
N ARG A 258 -0.47 1.06 8.74
CA ARG A 258 -1.59 1.88 8.24
C ARG A 258 -2.63 1.04 7.50
N TRP A 259 -2.18 -0.04 6.92
CA TRP A 259 -3.01 -0.98 6.17
C TRP A 259 -2.39 -2.38 6.18
N ALA A 260 -3.23 -3.39 5.91
CA ALA A 260 -2.78 -4.77 5.77
C ALA A 260 -3.57 -5.50 4.67
N ALA A 261 -2.88 -6.35 3.90
CA ALA A 261 -3.42 -7.09 2.78
C ALA A 261 -3.68 -8.56 3.11
N ALA A 262 -4.81 -9.06 2.65
CA ALA A 262 -5.23 -10.45 2.73
C ALA A 262 -5.31 -11.08 1.32
N ILE A 263 -5.74 -12.32 1.22
CA ILE A 263 -6.10 -12.98 -0.05
C ILE A 263 -7.62 -13.16 -0.08
N ASN A 264 -8.27 -12.36 -0.89
CA ASN A 264 -9.71 -12.44 -1.15
C ASN A 264 -9.94 -11.89 -2.56
N PRO A 265 -10.39 -12.69 -3.53
CA PRO A 265 -10.44 -12.30 -4.94
C PRO A 265 -11.61 -11.38 -5.26
N LYS A 266 -11.54 -10.16 -4.77
CA LYS A 266 -12.46 -9.04 -5.06
C LYS A 266 -11.71 -7.73 -5.19
N PRO A 267 -12.28 -6.70 -5.85
CA PRO A 267 -11.66 -5.39 -5.93
C PRO A 267 -11.68 -4.67 -4.59
N ILE A 268 -10.76 -3.72 -4.43
CA ILE A 268 -10.73 -2.77 -3.33
C ILE A 268 -11.68 -1.62 -3.68
N THR A 269 -12.66 -1.35 -2.82
CA THR A 269 -13.69 -0.31 -3.05
C THR A 269 -13.74 0.66 -1.87
N VAL A 270 -14.46 1.76 -2.03
CA VAL A 270 -14.77 2.67 -0.91
C VAL A 270 -15.46 1.89 0.22
N GLY A 271 -15.08 2.17 1.46
CA GLY A 271 -15.60 1.47 2.65
C GLY A 271 -14.93 0.12 2.95
N VAL A 272 -13.86 -0.25 2.22
CA VAL A 272 -13.08 -1.46 2.52
C VAL A 272 -12.43 -1.37 3.89
N ASP A 273 -12.31 -2.49 4.58
CA ASP A 273 -11.45 -2.60 5.76
C ASP A 273 -9.97 -2.54 5.36
N PHE A 274 -9.29 -1.44 5.72
CA PHE A 274 -7.89 -1.24 5.40
C PHE A 274 -6.95 -2.25 6.06
N TYR A 275 -7.41 -3.02 7.04
CA TYR A 275 -6.63 -4.11 7.64
C TYR A 275 -6.98 -5.49 7.09
N ALA A 276 -7.75 -5.53 6.00
CA ALA A 276 -8.08 -6.74 5.27
C ALA A 276 -8.21 -6.47 3.76
N LEU A 277 -7.29 -5.67 3.19
CA LEU A 277 -7.31 -5.30 1.78
C LEU A 277 -7.32 -6.53 0.88
N PRO A 278 -8.33 -6.68 0.02
CA PRO A 278 -8.48 -7.86 -0.82
C PRO A 278 -7.47 -7.88 -1.97
N ARG A 279 -7.00 -9.07 -2.34
CA ARG A 279 -6.11 -9.27 -3.47
C ARG A 279 -6.51 -10.53 -4.26
N TYR A 280 -6.35 -10.48 -5.57
CA TYR A 280 -6.49 -11.63 -6.47
C TYR A 280 -5.18 -12.41 -6.51
N GLY A 281 -5.17 -13.65 -6.04
CA GLY A 281 -4.00 -14.52 -6.08
C GLY A 281 -3.67 -14.96 -7.52
N VAL A 282 -2.49 -14.59 -8.00
CA VAL A 282 -1.97 -15.00 -9.30
C VAL A 282 -1.17 -16.28 -9.15
N SER A 283 -1.44 -17.26 -9.99
CA SER A 283 -0.82 -18.58 -9.97
C SER A 283 -0.47 -19.05 -11.39
N LEU A 284 0.15 -20.23 -11.50
CA LEU A 284 0.41 -20.89 -12.77
C LEU A 284 -0.83 -20.93 -13.70
N LYS A 285 -2.04 -21.06 -13.12
CA LYS A 285 -3.29 -21.14 -13.88
C LYS A 285 -3.84 -19.78 -14.34
N THR A 286 -3.27 -18.67 -13.85
CA THR A 286 -3.76 -17.33 -14.19
C THR A 286 -3.26 -16.91 -15.56
N MET A 287 -4.11 -17.09 -16.56
CA MET A 287 -3.86 -16.67 -17.95
C MET A 287 -4.24 -15.20 -18.15
N VAL A 288 -3.77 -14.59 -19.23
CA VAL A 288 -4.16 -13.21 -19.63
C VAL A 288 -5.69 -13.08 -19.74
N ALA A 289 -6.38 -14.11 -20.25
CA ALA A 289 -7.84 -14.13 -20.33
C ALA A 289 -8.49 -14.05 -18.94
N THR A 290 -7.96 -14.81 -17.96
CA THR A 290 -8.42 -14.75 -16.56
C THR A 290 -8.25 -13.36 -15.96
N LEU A 291 -7.07 -12.76 -16.18
CA LEU A 291 -6.78 -11.40 -15.73
C LEU A 291 -7.78 -10.39 -16.34
N LYS A 292 -8.01 -10.44 -17.65
CA LYS A 292 -9.01 -9.60 -18.32
C LYS A 292 -10.38 -9.73 -17.68
N VAL A 293 -10.84 -10.97 -17.42
CA VAL A 293 -12.11 -11.23 -16.77
C VAL A 293 -12.19 -10.57 -15.38
N TRP A 294 -11.13 -10.66 -14.57
CA TRP A 294 -11.11 -10.04 -13.24
C TRP A 294 -11.29 -8.52 -13.31
N VAL A 295 -10.55 -7.86 -14.22
CA VAL A 295 -10.51 -6.39 -14.27
C VAL A 295 -11.61 -5.76 -15.13
N THR A 296 -12.34 -6.54 -15.95
CA THR A 296 -13.42 -6.01 -16.83
C THR A 296 -14.83 -6.39 -16.40
N LYS A 297 -15.02 -7.40 -15.54
CA LYS A 297 -16.36 -7.84 -15.08
C LYS A 297 -17.06 -6.86 -14.12
N GLN A 298 -16.36 -5.86 -13.59
CA GLN A 298 -16.98 -4.82 -12.78
C GLN A 298 -17.63 -3.78 -13.70
N PRO A 299 -18.81 -3.27 -13.37
CA PRO A 299 -19.43 -2.20 -14.15
C PRO A 299 -18.57 -0.93 -14.03
N ILE A 300 -17.69 -0.71 -14.99
CA ILE A 300 -17.05 0.59 -15.17
C ILE A 300 -18.16 1.51 -15.64
N GLN A 301 -18.69 2.32 -14.74
CA GLN A 301 -19.51 3.45 -15.17
C GLN A 301 -18.55 4.47 -15.79
N LEU A 302 -18.48 4.46 -17.12
CA LEU A 302 -17.82 5.51 -17.88
C LEU A 302 -18.54 6.83 -17.53
N VAL A 303 -17.90 7.65 -16.72
CA VAL A 303 -18.30 9.06 -16.59
C VAL A 303 -17.89 9.73 -17.88
N SER A 304 -18.82 9.84 -18.85
CA SER A 304 -18.61 10.69 -19.99
C SER A 304 -18.50 12.14 -19.50
N HIS A 305 -17.49 12.86 -19.94
CA HIS A 305 -17.26 14.28 -19.64
C HIS A 305 -18.36 15.21 -20.20
N SER A 306 -19.46 14.66 -20.67
CA SER A 306 -20.70 15.40 -21.02
C SER A 306 -21.80 14.95 -20.07
N GLY A 307 -22.21 15.83 -19.16
CA GLY A 307 -23.20 15.62 -18.10
C GLY A 307 -24.59 15.16 -18.53
N LYS A 308 -24.71 14.03 -19.23
CA LYS A 308 -25.96 13.34 -19.52
C LYS A 308 -25.78 11.85 -19.31
N VAL A 309 -26.20 11.36 -18.15
CA VAL A 309 -26.38 9.93 -17.88
C VAL A 309 -27.49 9.44 -18.83
N LYS A 310 -27.14 8.68 -19.87
CA LYS A 310 -28.13 7.94 -20.67
C LYS A 310 -28.34 6.57 -20.00
N GLU A 311 -29.55 6.38 -19.49
CA GLU A 311 -30.09 5.08 -19.06
C GLU A 311 -30.14 4.11 -20.27
N ALA A 312 -29.10 3.28 -20.43
CA ALA A 312 -29.01 2.29 -21.51
C ALA A 312 -29.33 0.86 -21.03
N ARG A 313 -30.16 0.67 -20.03
CA ARG A 313 -30.50 -0.68 -19.51
C ARG A 313 -32.00 -1.06 -19.53
N LYS A 314 -32.91 -0.19 -20.00
CA LYS A 314 -34.34 -0.56 -20.13
C LYS A 314 -34.74 -1.11 -21.50
N ALA A 315 -33.91 -1.00 -22.53
CA ALA A 315 -34.28 -1.42 -23.87
C ALA A 315 -34.03 -2.91 -24.17
N SER A 316 -33.06 -3.57 -23.47
CA SER A 316 -32.71 -4.97 -23.76
C SER A 316 -33.59 -6.02 -23.08
N SER A 317 -34.23 -5.70 -21.95
CA SER A 317 -35.17 -6.63 -21.29
C SER A 317 -36.57 -6.66 -21.91
N ASN A 318 -37.02 -5.54 -22.50
CA ASN A 318 -38.33 -5.47 -23.17
C ASN A 318 -38.35 -6.13 -24.55
N ALA A 319 -37.19 -6.20 -25.24
CA ALA A 319 -37.12 -6.90 -26.55
C ALA A 319 -37.18 -8.43 -26.41
N LYS A 320 -36.65 -9.00 -25.31
CA LYS A 320 -36.73 -10.47 -25.06
C LYS A 320 -38.11 -10.92 -24.59
N LEU A 321 -38.87 -10.08 -23.92
CA LEU A 321 -40.26 -10.38 -23.52
C LEU A 321 -41.27 -10.28 -24.68
N ALA A 322 -41.02 -9.44 -25.68
CA ALA A 322 -41.86 -9.31 -26.86
C ALA A 322 -41.66 -10.49 -27.83
N HIS A 323 -40.46 -11.04 -27.91
CA HIS A 323 -40.16 -12.19 -28.81
C HIS A 323 -40.77 -13.53 -28.31
N ASN A 324 -40.82 -13.74 -26.99
CA ASN A 324 -41.41 -14.92 -26.37
C ASN A 324 -42.97 -14.95 -26.37
N ARG A 325 -43.63 -13.79 -26.56
CA ARG A 325 -45.12 -13.73 -26.68
C ARG A 325 -45.64 -14.05 -28.06
N LYS A 326 -44.83 -13.96 -29.11
CA LYS A 326 -45.22 -14.33 -30.48
C LYS A 326 -45.07 -15.79 -30.79
N SER A 327 -44.22 -16.54 -30.08
CA SER A 327 -43.95 -17.98 -30.31
C SER A 327 -45.01 -18.91 -29.68
N ASN A 328 -45.81 -18.44 -28.72
CA ASN A 328 -46.82 -19.29 -28.02
C ASN A 328 -48.24 -19.13 -28.51
N ARG A 329 -48.49 -18.51 -29.70
CA ARG A 329 -49.84 -18.30 -30.24
C ARG A 329 -50.20 -19.22 -31.40
N THR A 330 -49.36 -20.16 -31.77
CA THR A 330 -49.63 -21.09 -32.89
C THR A 330 -49.41 -22.57 -32.49
N LYS A 331 -50.10 -23.07 -31.48
CA LYS A 331 -50.38 -24.53 -31.30
C LYS A 331 -51.65 -24.69 -30.47
N ARG A 332 -52.82 -24.67 -31.15
CA ARG A 332 -54.02 -25.35 -30.69
C ARG A 332 -54.17 -26.61 -31.50
N PRO A 333 -54.34 -27.79 -30.90
CA PRO A 333 -54.67 -29.00 -31.62
C PRO A 333 -56.17 -29.01 -31.92
N THR A 334 -56.54 -29.33 -33.15
CA THR A 334 -57.85 -29.79 -33.54
C THR A 334 -57.88 -31.30 -33.37
N ARG A 335 -58.85 -31.76 -32.57
CA ARG A 335 -59.40 -33.11 -32.37
C ARG A 335 -58.46 -34.30 -32.36
#